data_b4ae02c89c1b20192b5d219ca738f1a2
#
_entry.id   b4ae02c89c1b20192b5d219ca738f1a2
#
_cell.length_a   1.000
_cell.length_b   1.000
_cell.length_c   1.000
_cell.angle_alpha   90.00
_cell.angle_beta   90.00
_cell.angle_gamma   90.00
#
_symmetry.space_group_name_H-M   'P 1'
#
loop_
_entity.id
_entity.type
_entity.pdbx_description
1 polymer ?
#
loop_
_entity_poly.entity_id
_entity_poly.type
_entity_poly.pdbx_seq_one_letter_code
_entity_poly.pdbx_strand_id
1 'polypeptide(L)'
;MKKVLVVEDEDAIREFVVINLKRAGYQVVDVPTGEDALRVFDEAAGDFDVALLDVMMPGIDGFTVCKKLREQSDSIGIIMLSAKSQ
;
A
#
# COMPACT_ATOMS: atom_id res chain seq x y z
N MET A 1 7.72 -12.25 -10.51
CA MET A 1 7.42 -10.81 -10.65
C MET A 1 7.25 -10.19 -9.27
N LYS A 2 7.45 -8.90 -9.17
CA LYS A 2 7.31 -8.19 -7.90
C LYS A 2 5.84 -8.01 -7.54
N LYS A 3 5.56 -8.11 -6.26
CA LYS A 3 4.21 -7.97 -5.74
C LYS A 3 4.09 -6.68 -4.94
N VAL A 4 3.13 -5.85 -5.31
CA VAL A 4 2.96 -4.50 -4.75
C VAL A 4 1.62 -4.40 -4.05
N LEU A 5 1.63 -3.87 -2.83
CA LEU A 5 0.42 -3.55 -2.08
C LEU A 5 0.16 -2.05 -2.22
N VAL A 6 -1.00 -1.68 -2.71
CA VAL A 6 -1.37 -0.27 -2.88
C VAL A 6 -2.47 0.08 -1.88
N VAL A 7 -2.23 1.12 -1.08
CA VAL A 7 -3.19 1.57 -0.06
C VAL A 7 -3.54 3.02 -0.34
N GLU A 8 -4.73 3.24 -0.83
CA GLU A 8 -5.21 4.55 -1.26
C GLU A 8 -6.72 4.60 -1.12
N ASP A 9 -7.25 5.61 -0.42
CA ASP A 9 -8.68 5.70 -0.17
C ASP A 9 -9.48 6.31 -1.33
N GLU A 10 -8.86 7.08 -2.20
CA GLU A 10 -9.56 7.64 -3.35
C GLU A 10 -9.58 6.64 -4.50
N ASP A 11 -10.77 6.25 -4.91
CA ASP A 11 -10.93 5.20 -5.92
C ASP A 11 -10.25 5.53 -7.24
N ALA A 12 -10.40 6.77 -7.70
CA ALA A 12 -9.81 7.17 -8.99
C ALA A 12 -8.30 7.12 -8.98
N ILE A 13 -7.69 7.57 -7.88
CA ILE A 13 -6.23 7.56 -7.75
C ILE A 13 -5.73 6.13 -7.63
N ARG A 14 -6.42 5.33 -6.81
CA ARG A 14 -6.03 3.92 -6.61
C ARG A 14 -6.08 3.18 -7.94
N GLU A 15 -7.15 3.38 -8.71
CA GLU A 15 -7.32 2.72 -10.00
C GLU A 15 -6.22 3.12 -10.98
N PHE A 16 -5.89 4.41 -11.02
CA PHE A 16 -4.83 4.91 -11.88
C PHE A 16 -3.49 4.24 -11.54
N VAL A 17 -3.16 4.18 -10.27
CA VAL A 17 -1.91 3.58 -9.81
C VAL A 17 -1.89 2.08 -10.17
N VAL A 18 -2.98 1.38 -9.90
CA VAL A 18 -3.08 -0.06 -10.19
C VAL A 18 -2.87 -0.35 -11.67
N ILE A 19 -3.54 0.41 -12.53
CA ILE A 19 -3.43 0.21 -13.97
C ILE A 19 -1.99 0.38 -14.43
N ASN A 20 -1.33 1.43 -13.95
CA ASN A 20 0.04 1.69 -14.37
C ASN A 20 1.02 0.64 -13.86
N LEU A 21 0.84 0.17 -12.64
CA LEU A 21 1.70 -0.88 -12.10
C LEU A 21 1.51 -2.19 -12.83
N LYS A 22 0.28 -2.55 -13.16
CA LYS A 22 0.03 -3.78 -13.92
C LYS A 22 0.64 -3.70 -15.32
N ARG A 23 0.56 -2.55 -15.96
CA ARG A 23 1.20 -2.36 -17.27
C ARG A 23 2.70 -2.53 -17.19
N ALA A 24 3.30 -2.16 -16.06
CA ALA A 24 4.74 -2.30 -15.88
C ALA A 24 5.15 -3.73 -15.52
N GLY A 25 4.20 -4.63 -15.38
CA GLY A 25 4.48 -6.04 -15.13
C GLY A 25 4.45 -6.45 -13.66
N TYR A 26 3.96 -5.58 -12.79
CA TYR A 26 3.85 -5.92 -11.36
C TYR A 26 2.56 -6.66 -11.06
N GLN A 27 2.62 -7.51 -10.04
CA GLN A 27 1.43 -8.10 -9.46
C GLN A 27 0.94 -7.14 -8.39
N VAL A 28 -0.33 -6.77 -8.43
CA VAL A 28 -0.86 -5.71 -7.56
C VAL A 28 -2.05 -6.18 -6.75
N VAL A 29 -2.03 -5.86 -5.45
CA VAL A 29 -3.19 -5.98 -4.59
C VAL A 29 -3.46 -4.57 -4.06
N ASP A 30 -4.69 -4.09 -4.19
CA ASP A 30 -5.02 -2.74 -3.76
C ASP A 30 -6.16 -2.74 -2.76
N VAL A 31 -6.10 -1.85 -1.80
CA VAL A 31 -7.10 -1.73 -0.73
C VAL A 31 -7.36 -0.25 -0.44
N PRO A 32 -8.55 0.07 0.05
CA PRO A 32 -8.92 1.47 0.29
C PRO A 32 -8.56 2.00 1.68
N THR A 33 -8.21 1.14 2.63
CA THR A 33 -7.94 1.59 4.01
C THR A 33 -6.68 0.95 4.57
N GLY A 34 -6.13 1.58 5.62
CA GLY A 34 -4.99 1.01 6.31
C GLY A 34 -5.33 -0.28 7.03
N GLU A 35 -6.53 -0.36 7.58
CA GLU A 35 -6.98 -1.58 8.25
C GLU A 35 -7.01 -2.77 7.28
N ASP A 36 -7.53 -2.54 6.08
CA ASP A 36 -7.54 -3.57 5.05
C ASP A 36 -6.12 -3.95 4.64
N ALA A 37 -5.22 -2.97 4.58
CA ALA A 37 -3.83 -3.23 4.22
C ALA A 37 -3.18 -4.19 5.21
N LEU A 38 -3.39 -3.94 6.50
CA LEU A 38 -2.80 -4.79 7.53
C LEU A 38 -3.38 -6.21 7.49
N ARG A 39 -4.68 -6.31 7.23
CA ARG A 39 -5.34 -7.61 7.12
C ARG A 39 -4.80 -8.40 5.93
N VAL A 40 -4.72 -7.75 4.78
CA VAL A 40 -4.23 -8.42 3.56
C VAL A 40 -2.77 -8.83 3.71
N PHE A 41 -1.96 -7.96 4.33
CA PHE A 41 -0.55 -8.26 4.55
C PHE A 41 -0.40 -9.48 5.44
N ASP A 42 -1.20 -9.54 6.50
CA ASP A 42 -1.17 -10.67 7.42
C ASP A 42 -1.64 -11.96 6.74
N GLU A 43 -2.72 -11.88 5.97
CA GLU A 43 -3.25 -13.04 5.24
C GLU A 43 -2.26 -13.59 4.22
N ALA A 44 -1.44 -12.72 3.65
CA ALA A 44 -0.42 -13.13 2.68
C ALA A 44 0.90 -13.50 3.35
N ALA A 45 0.93 -13.55 4.68
CA ALA A 45 2.12 -13.83 5.46
C ALA A 45 3.28 -12.92 5.09
N GLY A 46 2.98 -11.66 4.80
CA GLY A 46 3.98 -10.67 4.46
C GLY A 46 4.57 -10.78 3.07
N ASP A 47 3.95 -11.56 2.20
CA ASP A 47 4.49 -11.82 0.87
C ASP A 47 4.22 -10.66 -0.09
N PHE A 48 4.88 -9.53 0.17
CA PHE A 48 4.86 -8.35 -0.69
C PHE A 48 6.27 -7.79 -0.79
N ASP A 49 6.62 -7.29 -1.96
CA ASP A 49 7.94 -6.68 -2.17
C ASP A 49 7.94 -5.20 -1.83
N VAL A 50 6.84 -4.51 -2.15
CA VAL A 50 6.71 -3.06 -1.96
C VAL A 50 5.31 -2.71 -1.53
N ALA A 51 5.17 -1.71 -0.66
CA ALA A 51 3.88 -1.11 -0.32
C ALA A 51 3.90 0.36 -0.70
N LEU A 52 2.87 0.79 -1.43
CA LEU A 52 2.65 2.21 -1.73
C LEU A 52 1.53 2.68 -0.83
N LEU A 53 1.82 3.62 0.05
CA LEU A 53 0.89 4.08 1.06
C LEU A 53 0.56 5.54 0.90
N ASP A 54 -0.73 5.88 0.90
CA ASP A 54 -1.15 7.26 0.98
C ASP A 54 -1.00 7.71 2.45
N VAL A 55 -0.44 8.89 2.64
CA VAL A 55 -0.22 9.42 3.99
C VAL A 55 -1.54 9.82 4.67
N MET A 56 -2.42 10.49 3.90
CA MET A 56 -3.66 11.03 4.46
C MET A 56 -4.84 10.13 4.14
N MET A 57 -5.24 9.32 5.10
CA MET A 57 -6.38 8.42 4.95
C MET A 57 -7.24 8.48 6.21
N PRO A 58 -8.55 8.25 6.08
CA PRO A 58 -9.39 8.11 7.27
C PRO A 58 -9.05 6.82 8.00
N GLY A 59 -9.30 6.79 9.29
CA GLY A 59 -8.92 5.66 10.12
C GLY A 59 -7.44 5.73 10.46
N ILE A 60 -6.73 4.62 10.33
CA ILE A 60 -5.29 4.65 10.56
C ILE A 60 -4.61 5.25 9.33
N ASP A 61 -3.70 6.16 9.58
CA ASP A 61 -3.02 6.86 8.49
C ASP A 61 -1.84 6.06 7.94
N GLY A 62 -1.23 6.59 6.88
CA GLY A 62 -0.13 5.92 6.22
C GLY A 62 1.09 5.71 7.11
N PHE A 63 1.36 6.65 8.01
CA PHE A 63 2.50 6.50 8.93
C PHE A 63 2.30 5.33 9.89
N THR A 64 1.07 5.17 10.39
CA THR A 64 0.75 4.06 11.28
C THR A 64 0.86 2.73 10.55
N VAL A 65 0.36 2.68 9.32
CA VAL A 65 0.46 1.48 8.50
C VAL A 65 1.91 1.14 8.23
N CYS A 66 2.71 2.13 7.88
CA CYS A 66 4.14 1.96 7.63
C CYS A 66 4.83 1.34 8.84
N LYS A 67 4.56 1.89 10.02
CA LYS A 67 5.16 1.38 11.26
C LYS A 67 4.78 -0.08 11.49
N LYS A 68 3.50 -0.41 11.33
CA LYS A 68 3.04 -1.78 11.57
C LYS A 68 3.59 -2.77 10.55
N LEU A 69 3.68 -2.38 9.29
CA LEU A 69 4.30 -3.22 8.27
C LEU A 69 5.77 -3.46 8.59
N ARG A 70 6.47 -2.43 9.01
CA ARG A 70 7.88 -2.54 9.33
C ARG A 70 8.14 -3.42 10.55
N GLU A 71 7.18 -3.45 11.50
CA GLU A 71 7.26 -4.36 12.64
C GLU A 71 7.16 -5.83 12.22
N GLN A 72 6.45 -6.09 11.12
CA GLN A 72 6.24 -7.44 10.63
C GLN A 72 7.26 -7.88 9.58
N SER A 73 7.89 -6.93 8.91
CA SER A 73 8.82 -7.25 7.83
C SER A 73 9.90 -6.18 7.72
N ASP A 74 11.15 -6.61 7.84
CA ASP A 74 12.30 -5.72 7.67
C ASP A 74 12.63 -5.47 6.20
N SER A 75 12.17 -6.35 5.33
CA SER A 75 12.62 -6.36 3.94
C SER A 75 11.68 -5.68 2.95
N ILE A 76 10.44 -5.43 3.34
CA ILE A 76 9.50 -4.82 2.41
C ILE A 76 9.90 -3.36 2.13
N GLY A 77 9.89 -2.97 0.86
CA GLY A 77 10.09 -1.57 0.50
C GLY A 77 8.80 -0.80 0.75
N ILE A 78 8.89 0.38 1.33
CA ILE A 78 7.70 1.19 1.61
C ILE A 78 7.90 2.56 0.99
N ILE A 79 6.94 2.96 0.16
CA ILE A 79 6.94 4.27 -0.49
C ILE A 79 5.70 5.01 -0.03
N MET A 80 5.90 6.18 0.56
CA MET A 80 4.80 7.01 1.02
C MET A 80 4.43 7.97 -0.10
N LEU A 81 3.15 7.98 -0.45
CA LEU A 81 2.66 8.94 -1.43
C LEU A 81 2.37 10.24 -0.69
N SER A 82 2.87 11.32 -1.21
CA SER A 82 2.70 12.61 -0.58
C SER A 82 1.25 13.04 -0.57
N ALA A 83 0.81 13.52 0.57
CA ALA A 83 -0.47 14.17 0.61
C ALA A 83 -0.28 15.47 -0.13
N LYS A 84 -0.94 15.75 -0.96
CA LYS A 84 -0.78 16.94 -1.61
C LYS A 84 -0.79 18.07 -0.75
N SER A 85 -0.43 18.71 -0.65
CA SER A 85 -0.47 19.55 0.30
C SER A 85 -1.05 20.70 0.16
N GLN A 86 -1.26 20.79 0.03
CA GLN A 86 -1.59 21.58 -0.03
C GLN A 86 -1.70 22.09 0.16
#